data_d1f1726c4ff655b4d1f71f70f123c5ee
#
_entry.id   d1f1726c4ff655b4d1f71f70f123c5ee
#
_cell.length_a   1.000
_cell.length_b   1.000
_cell.length_c   1.000
_cell.angle_alpha   90.00
_cell.angle_beta   90.00
_cell.angle_gamma   90.00
#
_symmetry.space_group_name_H-M   'P 1'
#
loop_
_entity.id
_entity.type
_entity.pdbx_description
1 polymer ?
#
loop_
_entity_poly.entity_id
_entity_poly.type
_entity_poly.pdbx_seq_one_letter_code
_entity_poly.pdbx_strand_id
1 'polypeptide(L)'
;LGDVYKRQEVNYTRTVFTSLADNALIVRIEADKPGAVNFTTRYSTPYKEYEIKKNGKSLLLSGHGSAHEGIPGAIRFETRTQIKAEKGKVNVTNDCIEVKGADAAVIYVTAATNFVNYKDVSANETRRATEFLSQAMKRPYAQALAAHEEAYQKLFGRVSLNVGASSKEETSYRIKHFNEGKDLGLVALM
;
A
#
# COMPACT_ATOMS: atom_id res chain seq x y z
N LEU A 1 4.71 5.50 6.71
CA LEU A 1 4.14 4.92 7.92
C LEU A 1 4.88 3.64 8.27
N GLY A 2 5.29 3.49 9.53
CA GLY A 2 5.95 2.29 10.03
C GLY A 2 5.41 1.89 11.38
N ASP A 3 5.45 0.61 11.67
CA ASP A 3 5.17 0.06 13.00
C ASP A 3 6.17 -1.05 13.35
N VAL A 4 6.34 -1.27 14.64
CA VAL A 4 7.14 -2.37 15.21
C VAL A 4 6.26 -3.14 16.17
N TYR A 5 6.22 -4.45 16.02
CA TYR A 5 5.49 -5.33 16.93
C TYR A 5 6.29 -6.57 17.28
N LYS A 6 6.08 -7.09 18.48
CA LYS A 6 6.74 -8.30 18.99
C LYS A 6 5.77 -9.48 19.01
N ARG A 7 6.20 -10.61 18.45
CA ARG A 7 5.47 -11.87 18.52
C ARG A 7 6.45 -13.03 18.76
N GLN A 8 6.21 -13.86 19.78
CA GLN A 8 7.04 -15.03 20.09
C GLN A 8 8.55 -14.71 20.13
N GLU A 9 8.92 -13.64 20.87
CA GLU A 9 10.32 -13.19 20.99
C GLU A 9 10.98 -12.75 19.67
N VAL A 10 10.20 -12.44 18.65
CA VAL A 10 10.65 -11.85 17.37
C VAL A 10 10.08 -10.44 17.24
N ASN A 11 10.93 -9.48 16.96
CA ASN A 11 10.49 -8.13 16.60
C ASN A 11 10.34 -8.04 15.09
N TYR A 12 9.18 -7.54 14.69
CA TYR A 12 8.88 -7.27 13.27
C TYR A 12 8.79 -5.78 13.04
N THR A 13 9.43 -5.31 11.99
CA THR A 13 9.27 -3.94 11.50
C THR A 13 8.52 -3.98 10.19
N ARG A 14 7.47 -3.14 10.09
CA ARG A 14 6.72 -2.96 8.86
C ARG A 14 6.75 -1.50 8.45
N THR A 15 7.17 -1.25 7.22
CA THR A 15 7.18 0.08 6.60
C THR A 15 6.25 0.08 5.40
N VAL A 16 5.36 1.07 5.34
CA VAL A 16 4.36 1.20 4.27
C VAL A 16 4.40 2.61 3.70
N PHE A 17 4.50 2.74 2.38
CA PHE A 17 4.39 4.01 1.69
C PHE A 17 3.82 3.85 0.28
N THR A 18 3.14 4.88 -0.20
CA THR A 18 2.69 4.98 -1.58
C THR A 18 3.66 5.87 -2.34
N SER A 19 4.51 5.26 -3.17
CA SER A 19 5.53 5.97 -3.93
C SER A 19 4.90 6.81 -5.03
N LEU A 20 5.02 8.13 -4.92
CA LEU A 20 4.62 9.07 -5.98
C LEU A 20 5.53 8.93 -7.22
N ALA A 21 6.78 8.55 -7.03
CA ALA A 21 7.74 8.38 -8.11
C ALA A 21 7.51 7.11 -8.94
N ASP A 22 6.94 6.06 -8.32
CA ASP A 22 6.82 4.73 -8.93
C ASP A 22 5.35 4.31 -9.17
N ASN A 23 4.37 5.12 -8.76
CA ASN A 23 2.93 4.77 -8.81
C ASN A 23 2.63 3.40 -8.19
N ALA A 24 3.24 3.13 -7.05
CA ALA A 24 3.14 1.84 -6.36
C ALA A 24 2.97 2.01 -4.86
N LEU A 25 2.13 1.18 -4.25
CA LEU A 25 2.16 0.94 -2.82
C LEU A 25 3.28 -0.08 -2.54
N ILE A 26 4.17 0.28 -1.64
CA ILE A 26 5.31 -0.55 -1.25
C ILE A 26 5.21 -0.84 0.25
N VAL A 27 5.27 -2.13 0.58
CA VAL A 27 5.27 -2.61 1.97
C VAL A 27 6.50 -3.46 2.19
N ARG A 28 7.37 -3.08 3.13
CA ARG A 28 8.47 -3.90 3.61
C ARG A 28 8.12 -4.48 4.97
N ILE A 29 8.34 -5.78 5.12
CA ILE A 29 8.23 -6.51 6.39
C ILE A 29 9.57 -7.17 6.63
N GLU A 30 10.15 -6.94 7.78
CA GLU A 30 11.42 -7.55 8.20
C GLU A 30 11.34 -8.04 9.65
N ALA A 31 12.13 -9.03 9.98
CA ALA A 31 12.23 -9.59 11.33
C ALA A 31 13.67 -9.52 11.85
N ASP A 32 13.83 -9.36 13.16
CA ASP A 32 15.15 -9.36 13.82
C ASP A 32 15.78 -10.76 13.92
N LYS A 33 15.01 -11.82 13.60
CA LYS A 33 15.50 -13.20 13.55
C LYS A 33 15.45 -13.76 12.12
N PRO A 34 16.53 -14.42 11.65
CA PRO A 34 16.54 -15.01 10.31
C PRO A 34 15.41 -16.01 10.09
N GLY A 35 14.82 -15.98 8.89
CA GLY A 35 13.76 -16.90 8.48
C GLY A 35 12.43 -16.73 9.18
N ALA A 36 12.25 -15.67 9.98
CA ALA A 36 11.05 -15.48 10.78
C ALA A 36 9.88 -14.85 10.00
N VAL A 37 10.11 -14.26 8.83
CA VAL A 37 9.04 -13.63 8.04
C VAL A 37 8.25 -14.70 7.29
N ASN A 38 7.03 -14.93 7.77
CA ASN A 38 6.07 -15.89 7.21
C ASN A 38 4.69 -15.25 7.15
N PHE A 39 4.10 -15.15 5.97
CA PHE A 39 2.76 -14.62 5.80
C PHE A 39 2.11 -15.07 4.49
N THR A 40 0.80 -14.89 4.41
CA THR A 40 0.02 -15.05 3.18
C THR A 40 -0.72 -13.76 2.90
N THR A 41 -0.68 -13.30 1.65
CA THR A 41 -1.47 -12.14 1.20
C THR A 41 -2.52 -12.57 0.18
N ARG A 42 -3.70 -11.97 0.25
CA ARG A 42 -4.84 -12.21 -0.62
C ARG A 42 -5.51 -10.90 -0.98
N TYR A 43 -6.25 -10.93 -2.07
CA TYR A 43 -7.21 -9.87 -2.37
C TYR A 43 -8.57 -10.17 -1.75
N SER A 44 -9.27 -9.11 -1.35
CA SER A 44 -10.70 -9.10 -1.10
C SER A 44 -11.29 -7.83 -1.73
N THR A 45 -12.51 -7.90 -2.22
CA THR A 45 -13.17 -6.79 -2.89
C THR A 45 -14.67 -6.84 -2.66
N PRO A 46 -15.35 -5.69 -2.50
CA PRO A 46 -16.81 -5.62 -2.46
C PRO A 46 -17.46 -5.71 -3.85
N TYR A 47 -16.68 -5.61 -4.94
CA TYR A 47 -17.23 -5.72 -6.30
C TYR A 47 -17.73 -7.13 -6.56
N LYS A 48 -18.85 -7.23 -7.26
CA LYS A 48 -19.46 -8.53 -7.61
C LYS A 48 -18.83 -9.18 -8.84
N GLU A 49 -18.37 -8.34 -9.77
CA GLU A 49 -17.77 -8.77 -11.04
C GLU A 49 -16.27 -8.52 -11.01
N TYR A 50 -15.54 -9.54 -10.60
CA TYR A 50 -14.09 -9.52 -10.50
C TYR A 50 -13.48 -10.88 -10.79
N GLU A 51 -12.23 -10.88 -11.10
CA GLU A 51 -11.40 -12.08 -11.25
C GLU A 51 -10.12 -11.92 -10.42
N ILE A 52 -9.75 -12.97 -9.67
CA ILE A 52 -8.43 -13.08 -9.04
C ILE A 52 -7.69 -14.23 -9.72
N LYS A 53 -6.47 -13.98 -10.19
CA LYS A 53 -5.67 -15.01 -10.83
C LYS A 53 -4.18 -14.77 -10.72
N LYS A 54 -3.42 -15.86 -10.81
CA LYS A 54 -1.97 -15.82 -10.98
C LYS A 54 -1.61 -15.42 -12.40
N ASN A 55 -0.60 -14.56 -12.54
CA ASN A 55 0.05 -14.26 -13.81
C ASN A 55 1.56 -14.21 -13.58
N GLY A 56 2.26 -15.28 -13.96
CA GLY A 56 3.69 -15.42 -13.69
C GLY A 56 4.01 -15.39 -12.19
N LYS A 57 4.75 -14.37 -11.76
CA LYS A 57 5.11 -14.13 -10.34
C LYS A 57 4.17 -13.16 -9.63
N SER A 58 3.10 -12.72 -10.29
CA SER A 58 2.14 -11.75 -9.75
C SER A 58 0.80 -12.42 -9.46
N LEU A 59 0.11 -11.92 -8.42
CA LEU A 59 -1.32 -12.12 -8.20
C LEU A 59 -2.05 -10.89 -8.73
N LEU A 60 -3.11 -11.09 -9.48
CA LEU A 60 -3.93 -10.04 -10.07
C LEU A 60 -5.33 -10.06 -9.47
N LEU A 61 -5.89 -8.87 -9.35
CA LEU A 61 -7.32 -8.63 -9.19
C LEU A 61 -7.77 -7.70 -10.31
N SER A 62 -8.70 -8.13 -11.12
CA SER A 62 -9.32 -7.33 -12.18
C SER A 62 -10.84 -7.33 -12.06
N GLY A 63 -11.47 -6.29 -12.56
CA GLY A 63 -12.92 -6.16 -12.53
C GLY A 63 -13.38 -4.84 -13.13
N HIS A 64 -14.66 -4.56 -12.94
CA HIS A 64 -15.22 -3.27 -13.35
C HIS A 64 -16.19 -2.71 -12.30
N GLY A 65 -16.44 -1.40 -12.41
CA GLY A 65 -17.34 -0.68 -11.52
C GLY A 65 -18.77 -1.21 -11.63
N SER A 66 -19.48 -1.17 -10.51
CA SER A 66 -20.89 -1.56 -10.47
C SER A 66 -21.76 -0.59 -11.27
N ALA A 67 -22.87 -1.09 -11.78
CA ALA A 67 -23.93 -0.23 -12.35
C ALA A 67 -24.53 0.67 -11.25
N HIS A 68 -24.87 1.90 -11.61
CA HIS A 68 -25.52 2.87 -10.74
C HIS A 68 -26.71 3.51 -11.47
N GLU A 69 -27.89 3.49 -10.85
CA GLU A 69 -29.13 4.05 -11.43
C GLU A 69 -29.44 3.58 -12.86
N GLY A 70 -29.21 2.30 -13.14
CA GLY A 70 -29.46 1.71 -14.45
C GLY A 70 -28.37 1.95 -15.50
N ILE A 71 -27.32 2.72 -15.16
CA ILE A 71 -26.18 2.98 -16.05
C ILE A 71 -25.09 1.94 -15.74
N PRO A 72 -24.65 1.12 -16.73
CA PRO A 72 -23.58 0.15 -16.56
C PRO A 72 -22.26 0.83 -16.14
N GLY A 73 -21.49 0.19 -15.27
CA GLY A 73 -20.15 0.66 -14.92
C GLY A 73 -19.20 0.56 -16.11
N ALA A 74 -18.59 1.68 -16.49
CA ALA A 74 -17.66 1.75 -17.63
C ALA A 74 -16.18 1.67 -17.23
N ILE A 75 -15.87 1.83 -15.95
CA ILE A 75 -14.51 1.82 -15.45
C ILE A 75 -14.07 0.40 -15.16
N ARG A 76 -13.09 -0.07 -15.89
CA ARG A 76 -12.35 -1.30 -15.62
C ARG A 76 -11.10 -0.99 -14.81
N PHE A 77 -10.68 -1.92 -13.97
CA PHE A 77 -9.47 -1.80 -13.17
C PHE A 77 -8.69 -3.10 -13.16
N GLU A 78 -7.39 -2.98 -12.97
CA GLU A 78 -6.52 -4.09 -12.63
C GLU A 78 -5.54 -3.67 -11.54
N THR A 79 -5.41 -4.53 -10.52
CA THR A 79 -4.41 -4.42 -9.45
C THR A 79 -3.46 -5.60 -9.55
N ARG A 80 -2.15 -5.34 -9.41
CA ARG A 80 -1.10 -6.36 -9.45
C ARG A 80 -0.29 -6.33 -8.17
N THR A 81 -0.09 -7.50 -7.57
CA THR A 81 0.82 -7.67 -6.44
C THR A 81 1.94 -8.63 -6.81
N GLN A 82 3.18 -8.24 -6.53
CA GLN A 82 4.34 -9.11 -6.60
C GLN A 82 5.21 -8.89 -5.37
N ILE A 83 5.88 -9.96 -4.91
CA ILE A 83 6.70 -9.95 -3.70
C ILE A 83 8.13 -10.33 -4.05
N LYS A 84 9.10 -9.58 -3.50
CA LYS A 84 10.51 -9.97 -3.43
C LYS A 84 10.83 -10.32 -1.98
N ALA A 85 11.36 -11.52 -1.74
CA ALA A 85 11.83 -11.95 -0.43
C ALA A 85 13.35 -11.94 -0.38
N GLU A 86 13.89 -11.55 0.76
CA GLU A 86 15.30 -11.74 1.11
C GLU A 86 15.41 -13.11 1.80
N LYS A 87 16.03 -14.07 1.14
CA LYS A 87 15.98 -15.50 1.47
C LYS A 87 14.53 -16.05 1.46
N GLY A 88 14.34 -17.27 1.98
CA GLY A 88 13.03 -17.91 2.00
C GLY A 88 12.46 -18.24 0.62
N LYS A 89 11.15 -18.49 0.59
CA LYS A 89 10.44 -18.90 -0.63
C LYS A 89 9.18 -18.04 -0.79
N VAL A 90 8.90 -17.66 -2.04
CA VAL A 90 7.65 -17.01 -2.45
C VAL A 90 6.90 -17.96 -3.38
N ASN A 91 5.68 -18.31 -3.03
CA ASN A 91 4.80 -19.16 -3.83
C ASN A 91 3.55 -18.36 -4.21
N VAL A 92 3.20 -18.37 -5.50
CA VAL A 92 2.01 -17.68 -6.03
C VAL A 92 1.03 -18.72 -6.54
N THR A 93 -0.17 -18.70 -6.02
CA THR A 93 -1.33 -19.48 -6.48
C THR A 93 -2.35 -18.55 -7.16
N ASN A 94 -3.49 -19.10 -7.60
CA ASN A 94 -4.57 -18.25 -8.12
C ASN A 94 -5.30 -17.44 -7.03
N ASP A 95 -5.09 -17.77 -5.75
CA ASP A 95 -5.83 -17.16 -4.63
C ASP A 95 -4.96 -16.29 -3.73
N CYS A 96 -3.65 -16.56 -3.70
CA CYS A 96 -2.77 -15.92 -2.74
C CYS A 96 -1.29 -15.91 -3.16
N ILE A 97 -0.50 -15.11 -2.45
CA ILE A 97 0.96 -15.21 -2.42
C ILE A 97 1.37 -15.60 -1.01
N GLU A 98 2.09 -16.71 -0.88
CA GLU A 98 2.73 -17.15 0.37
C GLU A 98 4.21 -16.78 0.40
N VAL A 99 4.67 -16.28 1.54
CA VAL A 99 6.10 -16.09 1.87
C VAL A 99 6.42 -16.97 3.05
N LYS A 100 7.48 -17.78 2.94
CA LYS A 100 7.94 -18.70 4.00
C LYS A 100 9.45 -18.61 4.21
N GLY A 101 9.86 -18.45 5.46
CA GLY A 101 11.26 -18.51 5.88
C GLY A 101 12.10 -17.35 5.36
N ALA A 102 11.55 -16.18 5.14
CA ALA A 102 12.29 -15.01 4.70
C ALA A 102 12.86 -14.22 5.89
N ASP A 103 13.96 -13.50 5.67
CA ASP A 103 14.50 -12.53 6.62
C ASP A 103 13.74 -11.19 6.48
N ALA A 104 13.43 -10.82 5.24
CA ALA A 104 12.57 -9.69 4.90
C ALA A 104 11.81 -9.97 3.60
N ALA A 105 10.72 -9.23 3.40
CA ALA A 105 9.96 -9.27 2.15
C ALA A 105 9.48 -7.87 1.78
N VAL A 106 9.52 -7.55 0.48
CA VAL A 106 8.98 -6.31 -0.08
C VAL A 106 7.82 -6.66 -1.00
N ILE A 107 6.65 -6.14 -0.66
CA ILE A 107 5.42 -6.29 -1.41
C ILE A 107 5.25 -5.04 -2.27
N TYR A 108 5.09 -5.21 -3.56
CA TYR A 108 4.77 -4.16 -4.53
C TYR A 108 3.34 -4.35 -5.00
N VAL A 109 2.53 -3.30 -4.84
CA VAL A 109 1.15 -3.28 -5.33
C VAL A 109 0.98 -2.10 -6.26
N THR A 110 0.51 -2.36 -7.47
CA THR A 110 0.16 -1.33 -8.46
C THR A 110 -1.26 -1.51 -8.91
N ALA A 111 -1.91 -0.40 -9.24
CA ALA A 111 -3.27 -0.41 -9.75
C ALA A 111 -3.40 0.59 -10.90
N ALA A 112 -4.25 0.26 -11.85
CA ALA A 112 -4.61 1.16 -12.94
C ALA A 112 -6.05 0.93 -13.38
N THR A 113 -6.60 1.94 -14.04
CA THR A 113 -7.91 1.88 -14.66
C THR A 113 -7.82 2.23 -16.13
N ASN A 114 -8.90 1.97 -16.88
CA ASN A 114 -9.06 2.40 -18.26
C ASN A 114 -9.42 3.90 -18.38
N PHE A 115 -9.52 4.63 -17.27
CA PHE A 115 -9.87 6.04 -17.26
C PHE A 115 -8.74 6.93 -17.83
N VAL A 116 -9.05 7.77 -18.79
CA VAL A 116 -8.18 8.82 -19.31
C VAL A 116 -8.70 10.19 -18.84
N ASN A 117 -9.97 10.47 -19.10
CA ASN A 117 -10.68 11.67 -18.63
C ASN A 117 -12.19 11.40 -18.65
N TYR A 118 -13.01 12.37 -18.27
CA TYR A 118 -14.46 12.22 -18.15
C TYR A 118 -15.20 11.90 -19.47
N LYS A 119 -14.55 12.03 -20.62
CA LYS A 119 -15.09 11.68 -21.95
C LYS A 119 -14.44 10.45 -22.55
N ASP A 120 -13.36 9.93 -21.93
CA ASP A 120 -12.52 8.89 -22.52
C ASP A 120 -12.13 7.85 -21.46
N VAL A 121 -12.56 6.62 -21.70
CA VAL A 121 -12.25 5.44 -20.89
C VAL A 121 -11.55 4.36 -21.74
N SER A 122 -10.76 4.76 -22.73
CA SER A 122 -10.14 3.87 -23.72
C SER A 122 -8.75 3.34 -23.30
N ALA A 123 -8.20 3.78 -22.17
CA ALA A 123 -6.88 3.29 -21.74
C ALA A 123 -6.91 1.79 -21.44
N ASN A 124 -5.74 1.18 -21.52
CA ASN A 124 -5.56 -0.23 -21.19
C ASN A 124 -5.04 -0.36 -19.74
N GLU A 125 -5.91 -0.76 -18.83
CA GLU A 125 -5.62 -0.93 -17.41
C GLU A 125 -4.54 -1.97 -17.14
N THR A 126 -4.58 -3.09 -17.86
CA THR A 126 -3.61 -4.18 -17.74
C THR A 126 -2.19 -3.74 -18.13
N ARG A 127 -2.04 -3.04 -19.25
CA ARG A 127 -0.75 -2.50 -19.68
C ARG A 127 -0.21 -1.51 -18.67
N ARG A 128 -1.03 -0.54 -18.26
CA ARG A 128 -0.62 0.50 -17.28
C ARG A 128 -0.19 -0.10 -15.94
N ALA A 129 -0.98 -1.02 -15.37
CA ALA A 129 -0.64 -1.69 -14.11
C ALA A 129 0.64 -2.51 -14.22
N THR A 130 0.88 -3.17 -15.38
CA THR A 130 2.10 -3.93 -15.66
C THR A 130 3.32 -3.02 -15.76
N GLU A 131 3.22 -1.90 -16.47
CA GLU A 131 4.29 -0.93 -16.64
C GLU A 131 4.69 -0.33 -15.28
N PHE A 132 3.72 0.08 -14.45
CA PHE A 132 3.97 0.60 -13.11
C PHE A 132 4.69 -0.44 -12.23
N LEU A 133 4.21 -1.69 -12.21
CA LEU A 133 4.86 -2.75 -11.45
C LEU A 133 6.29 -3.00 -11.90
N SER A 134 6.50 -3.09 -13.21
CA SER A 134 7.82 -3.31 -13.79
C SER A 134 8.80 -2.18 -13.42
N GLN A 135 8.35 -0.94 -13.43
CA GLN A 135 9.18 0.20 -13.06
C GLN A 135 9.48 0.24 -11.54
N ALA A 136 8.46 0.08 -10.71
CA ALA A 136 8.64 0.04 -9.26
C ALA A 136 9.61 -1.05 -8.81
N MET A 137 9.57 -2.21 -9.47
CA MET A 137 10.45 -3.34 -9.12
C MET A 137 11.89 -3.21 -9.64
N LYS A 138 12.19 -2.28 -10.55
CA LYS A 138 13.58 -2.02 -10.98
C LYS A 138 14.39 -1.30 -9.91
N ARG A 139 13.73 -0.48 -9.09
CA ARG A 139 14.37 0.33 -8.07
C ARG A 139 14.61 -0.49 -6.79
N PRO A 140 15.81 -0.51 -6.22
CA PRO A 140 16.05 -1.07 -4.90
C PRO A 140 15.19 -0.38 -3.84
N TYR A 141 14.75 -1.12 -2.83
CA TYR A 141 13.84 -0.62 -1.79
C TYR A 141 14.33 0.70 -1.14
N ALA A 142 15.60 0.76 -0.73
CA ALA A 142 16.16 1.96 -0.10
C ALA A 142 16.09 3.20 -1.02
N GLN A 143 16.31 3.01 -2.32
CA GLN A 143 16.19 4.10 -3.30
C GLN A 143 14.74 4.49 -3.55
N ALA A 144 13.81 3.52 -3.52
CA ALA A 144 12.37 3.81 -3.64
C ALA A 144 11.87 4.62 -2.44
N LEU A 145 12.30 4.26 -1.23
CA LEU A 145 11.97 5.00 -0.01
C LEU A 145 12.54 6.43 -0.06
N ALA A 146 13.81 6.60 -0.37
CA ALA A 146 14.43 7.92 -0.48
C ALA A 146 13.74 8.82 -1.54
N ALA A 147 13.42 8.27 -2.70
CA ALA A 147 12.71 9.00 -3.74
C ALA A 147 11.27 9.38 -3.33
N HIS A 148 10.60 8.52 -2.56
CA HIS A 148 9.30 8.83 -1.98
C HIS A 148 9.40 9.97 -0.96
N GLU A 149 10.36 9.89 -0.02
CA GLU A 149 10.57 10.91 1.00
C GLU A 149 10.88 12.27 0.38
N GLU A 150 11.76 12.32 -0.60
CA GLU A 150 12.09 13.56 -1.34
C GLU A 150 10.84 14.16 -2.00
N ALA A 151 10.10 13.36 -2.76
CA ALA A 151 8.89 13.81 -3.45
C ALA A 151 7.80 14.26 -2.47
N TYR A 152 7.62 13.54 -1.37
CA TYR A 152 6.65 13.85 -0.32
C TYR A 152 7.02 15.16 0.41
N GLN A 153 8.27 15.28 0.86
CA GLN A 153 8.74 16.47 1.61
C GLN A 153 8.68 17.73 0.78
N LYS A 154 8.93 17.64 -0.52
CA LYS A 154 8.81 18.75 -1.47
C LYS A 154 7.40 19.35 -1.50
N LEU A 155 6.38 18.55 -1.25
CA LEU A 155 4.98 19.00 -1.17
C LEU A 155 4.59 19.34 0.28
N PHE A 156 4.83 18.42 1.21
CA PHE A 156 4.42 18.51 2.60
C PHE A 156 5.12 19.67 3.34
N GLY A 157 6.42 19.89 3.10
CA GLY A 157 7.20 20.97 3.71
C GLY A 157 6.79 22.39 3.29
N ARG A 158 5.86 22.55 2.34
CA ARG A 158 5.36 23.85 1.88
C ARG A 158 4.29 24.45 2.77
N VAL A 159 3.70 23.66 3.65
CA VAL A 159 2.64 24.09 4.57
C VAL A 159 2.96 23.59 5.97
N SER A 160 2.87 24.48 6.93
CA SER A 160 2.97 24.13 8.35
C SER A 160 1.86 24.84 9.13
N LEU A 161 1.28 24.12 10.09
CA LEU A 161 0.30 24.66 11.02
C LEU A 161 0.80 24.43 12.44
N ASN A 162 0.97 25.50 13.19
CA ASN A 162 1.30 25.45 14.62
C ASN A 162 0.21 26.18 15.40
N VAL A 163 -0.62 25.45 16.11
CA VAL A 163 -1.73 26.01 16.91
C VAL A 163 -1.52 25.84 18.42
N GLY A 164 -0.35 25.34 18.84
CA GLY A 164 0.01 25.21 20.25
C GLY A 164 0.88 23.99 20.54
N ALA A 165 1.17 23.79 21.82
CA ALA A 165 2.00 22.68 22.28
C ALA A 165 1.27 21.33 22.11
N SER A 166 2.03 20.29 21.72
CA SER A 166 1.51 18.92 21.69
C SER A 166 1.37 18.35 23.11
N SER A 167 0.32 17.60 23.37
CA SER A 167 0.16 16.79 24.57
C SER A 167 1.02 15.52 24.48
N LYS A 168 1.44 14.99 25.64
CA LYS A 168 2.09 13.68 25.76
C LYS A 168 1.10 12.53 25.91
N GLU A 169 -0.17 12.85 26.10
CA GLU A 169 -1.23 11.87 26.26
C GLU A 169 -1.53 11.13 24.96
N GLU A 170 -1.98 9.89 25.05
CA GLU A 170 -2.39 9.09 23.89
C GLU A 170 -3.53 9.76 23.12
N THR A 171 -3.51 9.64 21.79
CA THR A 171 -4.52 10.25 20.91
C THR A 171 -5.94 9.80 21.24
N SER A 172 -6.13 8.53 21.60
CA SER A 172 -7.44 7.99 22.02
C SER A 172 -7.99 8.67 23.28
N TYR A 173 -7.14 8.92 24.27
CA TYR A 173 -7.50 9.67 25.47
C TYR A 173 -7.84 11.12 25.13
N ARG A 174 -7.02 11.77 24.32
CA ARG A 174 -7.19 13.16 23.87
C ARG A 174 -8.49 13.38 23.13
N ILE A 175 -8.86 12.47 22.21
CA ILE A 175 -10.14 12.53 21.49
C ILE A 175 -11.31 12.42 22.45
N LYS A 176 -11.26 11.49 23.41
CA LYS A 176 -12.33 11.28 24.39
C LYS A 176 -12.59 12.51 25.28
N HIS A 177 -11.54 13.29 25.58
CA HIS A 177 -11.58 14.48 26.43
C HIS A 177 -11.57 15.80 25.64
N PHE A 178 -11.77 15.73 24.32
CA PHE A 178 -11.69 16.91 23.44
C PHE A 178 -12.67 18.02 23.82
N ASN A 179 -13.85 17.66 24.31
CA ASN A 179 -14.89 18.62 24.76
C ASN A 179 -14.48 19.44 26.00
N GLU A 180 -13.44 19.06 26.68
CA GLU A 180 -12.88 19.83 27.80
C GLU A 180 -12.07 21.05 27.34
N GLY A 181 -11.87 21.20 26.03
CA GLY A 181 -11.65 22.47 25.34
C GLY A 181 -10.25 23.06 25.38
N LYS A 182 -9.18 22.26 25.54
CA LYS A 182 -7.82 22.81 25.67
C LYS A 182 -6.71 22.09 24.90
N ASP A 183 -7.04 21.11 24.06
CA ASP A 183 -6.01 20.36 23.32
C ASP A 183 -5.78 20.92 21.92
N LEU A 184 -5.06 22.04 21.85
CA LEU A 184 -4.67 22.68 20.57
C LEU A 184 -3.77 21.77 19.72
N GLY A 185 -2.99 20.89 20.35
CA GLY A 185 -2.17 19.92 19.62
C GLY A 185 -3.01 18.85 18.90
N LEU A 186 -4.19 18.49 19.43
CA LEU A 186 -5.12 17.61 18.72
C LEU A 186 -5.80 18.33 17.55
N VAL A 187 -6.11 19.62 17.71
CA VAL A 187 -6.62 20.45 16.58
C VAL A 187 -5.62 20.54 15.45
N ALA A 188 -4.32 20.63 15.73
CA ALA A 188 -3.26 20.64 14.73
C ALA A 188 -3.10 19.29 13.99
N LEU A 189 -3.52 18.19 14.62
CA LEU A 189 -3.44 16.84 14.05
C LEU A 189 -4.65 16.53 13.14
N MET A 190 -5.78 17.18 13.35
CA MET A 190 -7.00 17.03 12.53
C MET A 190 -6.95 17.87 11.25
#